data_dbca9fd45fece0b400b7780ffe3b8a06
#
_entry.id   dbca9fd45fece0b400b7780ffe3b8a06
#
_cell.length_a   1.000
_cell.length_b   1.000
_cell.length_c   1.000
_cell.angle_alpha   90.00
_cell.angle_beta   90.00
_cell.angle_gamma   90.00
#
_symmetry.space_group_name_H-M   'P 1'
#
loop_
_entity.id
_entity.type
_entity.pdbx_description
1 polymer ?
#
loop_
_entity_poly.entity_id
_entity_poly.type
_entity_poly.pdbx_seq_one_letter_code
_entity_poly.pdbx_strand_id
1 'polypeptide(L)'
;MRSIANKEAADMKLAADYRALARDALRGRWKTAVLAGLLASALGANIVNATENITSNANRANQNSNITPGGSLELFSQANGGRLLAVLVVCIVVWTLFTLVVGGAVRLGYARFNLNLADGKAAAVSDLFSQKDRLWDGFCLNFLQGLYVALWSLLLVIPGIVKSYSYAMAPYIMAEHPALTANEAITESRRIMDGNKWRLFCLDFSFIGWELLCVLPMLAVFSWVVAAFSDAAAMGVALVTLLAVPLSAGFFVVRPYEEAAWAVFYRDITAAEAETE
;
A
#
# COMPACT_ATOMS: atom_id res chain seq x y z
N MET A 1 25.66 29.30 12.92
CA MET A 1 24.56 28.82 12.07
C MET A 1 25.01 27.86 10.96
N ARG A 2 26.00 28.14 10.10
CA ARG A 2 26.49 27.20 9.06
C ARG A 2 27.06 25.87 9.62
N SER A 3 27.66 25.86 10.81
CA SER A 3 28.26 24.67 11.43
C SER A 3 27.18 23.70 11.95
N ILE A 4 26.05 24.21 12.46
CA ILE A 4 24.91 23.42 12.94
C ILE A 4 24.18 22.79 11.75
N ALA A 5 23.90 23.57 10.72
CA ALA A 5 23.25 23.08 9.49
C ALA A 5 24.10 22.00 8.77
N ASN A 6 25.43 22.11 8.79
CA ASN A 6 26.33 21.06 8.25
C ASN A 6 26.36 19.80 9.12
N LYS A 7 26.18 19.91 10.44
CA LYS A 7 26.11 18.78 11.35
C LYS A 7 24.77 18.06 11.21
N GLU A 8 23.65 18.80 11.11
CA GLU A 8 22.33 18.25 10.83
C GLU A 8 22.25 17.56 9.46
N ALA A 9 22.90 18.13 8.43
CA ALA A 9 22.97 17.50 7.10
C ALA A 9 23.83 16.23 7.08
N ALA A 10 24.85 16.13 7.98
CA ALA A 10 25.70 14.95 8.09
C ALA A 10 25.05 13.81 8.87
N ASP A 11 24.07 14.11 9.75
CA ASP A 11 23.35 13.11 10.56
C ASP A 11 22.06 12.61 9.88
N MET A 12 21.62 13.23 8.77
CA MET A 12 20.45 12.78 8.03
C MET A 12 20.72 11.44 7.33
N LYS A 13 20.06 10.38 7.82
CA LYS A 13 20.09 9.07 7.17
C LYS A 13 19.54 9.14 5.75
N LEU A 14 20.25 8.50 4.83
CA LEU A 14 19.84 8.37 3.42
C LEU A 14 18.91 7.16 3.24
N ALA A 15 18.19 7.10 2.12
CA ALA A 15 17.32 5.96 1.77
C ALA A 15 18.06 4.60 1.84
N ALA A 16 19.37 4.59 1.53
CA ALA A 16 20.19 3.38 1.64
C ALA A 16 20.34 2.89 3.09
N ASP A 17 20.45 3.81 4.04
CA ASP A 17 20.59 3.49 5.47
C ASP A 17 19.29 2.91 6.03
N TYR A 18 18.14 3.49 5.67
CA TYR A 18 16.82 2.94 6.05
C TYR A 18 16.62 1.52 5.52
N ARG A 19 17.02 1.27 4.25
CA ARG A 19 16.97 -0.08 3.68
C ARG A 19 17.93 -1.05 4.37
N ALA A 20 19.11 -0.59 4.80
CA ALA A 20 20.03 -1.41 5.56
C ALA A 20 19.44 -1.79 6.93
N LEU A 21 18.93 -0.81 7.69
CA LEU A 21 18.28 -1.02 8.97
C LEU A 21 17.06 -1.94 8.87
N ALA A 22 16.22 -1.75 7.84
CA ALA A 22 15.06 -2.61 7.61
C ALA A 22 15.48 -4.06 7.30
N ARG A 23 16.56 -4.27 6.52
CA ARG A 23 17.09 -5.63 6.28
C ARG A 23 17.62 -6.28 7.56
N ASP A 24 18.27 -5.51 8.42
CA ASP A 24 18.77 -6.02 9.69
C ASP A 24 17.60 -6.35 10.63
N ALA A 25 16.56 -5.52 10.71
CA ALA A 25 15.34 -5.78 11.46
C ALA A 25 14.61 -7.05 10.99
N LEU A 26 14.58 -7.29 9.67
CA LEU A 26 14.00 -8.48 9.05
C LEU A 26 14.89 -9.73 9.18
N ARG A 27 16.15 -9.59 9.57
CA ARG A 27 17.10 -10.71 9.64
C ARG A 27 16.61 -11.80 10.57
N GLY A 28 16.46 -13.01 10.05
CA GLY A 28 15.89 -14.16 10.77
C GLY A 28 14.36 -14.15 10.91
N ARG A 29 13.65 -13.08 10.48
CA ARG A 29 12.20 -12.91 10.63
C ARG A 29 11.44 -12.75 9.31
N TRP A 30 12.11 -12.98 8.17
CA TRP A 30 11.54 -12.83 6.83
C TRP A 30 10.25 -13.63 6.63
N LYS A 31 10.22 -14.88 7.11
CA LYS A 31 9.02 -15.74 6.97
C LYS A 31 7.80 -15.12 7.65
N THR A 32 7.99 -14.60 8.86
CA THR A 32 6.93 -13.96 9.64
C THR A 32 6.46 -12.66 9.00
N ALA A 33 7.40 -11.84 8.49
CA ALA A 33 7.09 -10.58 7.83
C ALA A 33 6.33 -10.80 6.50
N VAL A 34 6.77 -11.76 5.69
CA VAL A 34 6.07 -12.12 4.44
C VAL A 34 4.67 -12.66 4.72
N LEU A 35 4.53 -13.56 5.71
CA LEU A 35 3.22 -14.08 6.08
C LEU A 35 2.29 -13.00 6.62
N ALA A 36 2.81 -12.10 7.46
CA ALA A 36 2.07 -10.97 7.99
C ALA A 36 1.63 -10.00 6.87
N GLY A 37 2.51 -9.67 5.93
CA GLY A 37 2.21 -8.83 4.78
C GLY A 37 1.17 -9.45 3.85
N LEU A 38 1.25 -10.76 3.58
CA LEU A 38 0.25 -11.49 2.81
C LEU A 38 -1.13 -11.45 3.46
N LEU A 39 -1.20 -11.74 4.76
CA LEU A 39 -2.46 -11.70 5.50
C LEU A 39 -3.02 -10.29 5.58
N ALA A 40 -2.19 -9.29 5.84
CA ALA A 40 -2.60 -7.88 5.85
C ALA A 40 -3.17 -7.45 4.49
N SER A 41 -2.50 -7.80 3.39
CA SER A 41 -2.97 -7.53 2.03
C SER A 41 -4.27 -8.24 1.71
N ALA A 42 -4.40 -9.53 2.07
CA ALA A 42 -5.61 -10.31 1.84
C ALA A 42 -6.82 -9.77 2.64
N LEU A 43 -6.58 -9.23 3.83
CA LEU A 43 -7.60 -8.64 4.69
C LEU A 43 -7.87 -7.16 4.40
N GLY A 44 -7.25 -6.60 3.36
CA GLY A 44 -7.54 -5.26 2.84
C GLY A 44 -6.79 -4.11 3.52
N ALA A 45 -5.68 -4.38 4.20
CA ALA A 45 -4.86 -3.33 4.80
C ALA A 45 -4.30 -2.31 3.79
N ASN A 46 -4.20 -2.68 2.51
CA ASN A 46 -3.63 -1.87 1.42
C ASN A 46 -4.69 -1.24 0.49
N ILE A 47 -5.97 -1.18 0.89
CA ILE A 47 -7.04 -0.66 0.03
C ILE A 47 -6.84 0.81 -0.36
N VAL A 48 -6.28 1.63 0.51
CA VAL A 48 -6.05 3.05 0.22
C VAL A 48 -5.11 3.21 -0.99
N ASN A 49 -4.09 2.36 -1.11
CA ASN A 49 -3.16 2.39 -2.24
C ASN A 49 -3.77 1.77 -3.52
N ALA A 50 -4.74 0.85 -3.40
CA ALA A 50 -5.43 0.25 -4.54
C ALA A 50 -6.41 1.23 -5.21
N THR A 51 -6.98 2.18 -4.48
CA THR A 51 -7.93 3.17 -5.01
C THR A 51 -7.27 4.11 -6.02
N GLU A 52 -6.01 4.47 -5.83
CA GLU A 52 -5.25 5.31 -6.77
C GLU A 52 -5.06 4.61 -8.14
N ASN A 53 -4.82 3.30 -8.13
CA ASN A 53 -4.65 2.51 -9.35
C ASN A 53 -5.96 2.31 -10.13
N ILE A 54 -7.12 2.24 -9.46
CA ILE A 54 -8.43 2.07 -10.10
C ILE A 54 -8.84 3.34 -10.84
N THR A 55 -8.61 4.51 -10.25
CA THR A 55 -9.01 5.80 -10.86
C THR A 55 -8.20 6.10 -12.12
N SER A 56 -6.92 5.77 -12.15
CA SER A 56 -6.06 5.96 -13.33
C SER A 56 -6.42 5.00 -14.47
N ASN A 57 -6.83 3.77 -14.16
CA ASN A 57 -7.22 2.77 -15.14
C ASN A 57 -8.64 3.03 -15.72
N ALA A 58 -9.58 3.54 -14.93
CA ALA A 58 -10.91 3.91 -15.39
C ALA A 58 -10.86 5.05 -16.42
N ASN A 59 -9.99 6.03 -16.24
CA ASN A 59 -9.81 7.12 -17.20
C ASN A 59 -9.15 6.67 -18.52
N ARG A 60 -8.27 5.68 -18.49
CA ARG A 60 -7.67 5.09 -19.70
C ARG A 60 -8.64 4.20 -20.47
N ALA A 61 -9.49 3.45 -19.77
CA ALA A 61 -10.51 2.61 -20.40
C ALA A 61 -11.55 3.44 -21.14
N ASN A 62 -11.91 4.63 -20.64
CA ASN A 62 -12.89 5.51 -21.27
C ASN A 62 -12.34 6.23 -22.52
N GLN A 63 -11.03 6.32 -22.72
CA GLN A 63 -10.42 6.93 -23.91
C GLN A 63 -10.20 5.94 -25.07
N ASN A 64 -10.22 4.64 -24.84
CA ASN A 64 -9.95 3.62 -25.84
C ASN A 64 -11.19 2.81 -26.29
N SER A 65 -12.39 3.16 -25.82
CA SER A 65 -13.62 2.44 -26.18
C SER A 65 -14.20 2.88 -27.53
N ASN A 66 -13.48 2.60 -28.63
CA ASN A 66 -14.08 2.34 -29.93
C ASN A 66 -14.49 0.85 -30.08
N ILE A 67 -14.80 0.19 -28.96
CA ILE A 67 -15.41 -1.14 -28.99
C ILE A 67 -16.90 -0.90 -29.12
N THR A 68 -17.44 -1.16 -30.31
CA THR A 68 -18.87 -1.28 -30.53
C THR A 68 -19.47 -2.28 -29.54
N PRO A 69 -20.40 -1.88 -28.66
CA PRO A 69 -20.92 -2.74 -27.60
C PRO A 69 -21.98 -3.72 -28.11
N GLY A 70 -21.71 -4.46 -29.18
CA GLY A 70 -22.76 -5.20 -29.88
C GLY A 70 -22.81 -6.72 -29.67
N GLY A 71 -21.76 -7.36 -29.24
CA GLY A 71 -21.73 -8.83 -29.32
C GLY A 71 -21.75 -9.60 -27.99
N SER A 72 -21.10 -9.12 -26.96
CA SER A 72 -20.94 -9.87 -25.69
C SER A 72 -21.91 -9.43 -24.60
N LEU A 73 -22.37 -8.18 -24.62
CA LEU A 73 -23.38 -7.67 -23.69
C LEU A 73 -24.80 -8.15 -24.03
N GLU A 74 -25.11 -8.42 -25.29
CA GLU A 74 -26.43 -8.97 -25.69
C GLU A 74 -26.64 -10.41 -25.24
N LEU A 75 -25.59 -11.24 -25.22
CA LEU A 75 -25.65 -12.60 -24.66
C LEU A 75 -25.87 -12.60 -23.13
N PHE A 76 -25.34 -11.60 -22.41
CA PHE A 76 -25.60 -11.42 -20.99
C PHE A 76 -26.97 -10.80 -20.69
N SER A 77 -27.55 -10.05 -21.61
CA SER A 77 -28.86 -9.39 -21.43
C SER A 77 -30.05 -10.33 -21.63
N GLN A 78 -29.91 -11.39 -22.42
CA GLN A 78 -31.03 -12.22 -22.84
C GLN A 78 -31.47 -13.33 -21.89
N ALA A 79 -30.65 -13.76 -20.92
CA ALA A 79 -31.04 -14.83 -19.97
C ALA A 79 -30.41 -14.69 -18.61
N ASN A 80 -30.92 -13.90 -17.69
CA ASN A 80 -30.42 -13.71 -16.32
C ASN A 80 -29.16 -12.86 -16.15
N GLY A 81 -28.60 -12.27 -17.20
CA GLY A 81 -27.36 -11.46 -17.14
C GLY A 81 -27.49 -10.25 -16.21
N GLY A 82 -28.65 -9.59 -16.18
CA GLY A 82 -28.91 -8.48 -15.27
C GLY A 82 -28.92 -8.91 -13.79
N ARG A 83 -29.42 -10.12 -13.50
CA ARG A 83 -29.40 -10.66 -12.12
C ARG A 83 -27.99 -11.05 -11.69
N LEU A 84 -27.20 -11.67 -12.56
CA LEU A 84 -25.80 -12.01 -12.30
C LEU A 84 -24.95 -10.74 -12.10
N LEU A 85 -25.17 -9.72 -12.94
CA LEU A 85 -24.50 -8.43 -12.76
C LEU A 85 -24.89 -7.78 -11.43
N ALA A 86 -26.17 -7.76 -11.07
CA ALA A 86 -26.63 -7.24 -9.78
C ALA A 86 -26.01 -8.00 -8.60
N VAL A 87 -25.97 -9.34 -8.64
CA VAL A 87 -25.32 -10.15 -7.61
C VAL A 87 -23.83 -9.84 -7.52
N LEU A 88 -23.12 -9.75 -8.66
CA LEU A 88 -21.70 -9.38 -8.67
C LEU A 88 -21.48 -7.99 -8.07
N VAL A 89 -22.27 -7.00 -8.42
CA VAL A 89 -22.19 -5.65 -7.84
C VAL A 89 -22.43 -5.69 -6.33
N VAL A 90 -23.46 -6.40 -5.86
CA VAL A 90 -23.71 -6.56 -4.43
C VAL A 90 -22.54 -7.26 -3.74
N CYS A 91 -22.00 -8.33 -4.31
CA CYS A 91 -20.83 -9.03 -3.75
C CYS A 91 -19.61 -8.10 -3.68
N ILE A 92 -19.36 -7.30 -4.72
CA ILE A 92 -18.25 -6.33 -4.75
C ILE A 92 -18.47 -5.26 -3.66
N VAL A 93 -19.66 -4.72 -3.52
CA VAL A 93 -19.99 -3.71 -2.50
C VAL A 93 -19.80 -4.29 -1.10
N VAL A 94 -20.35 -5.48 -0.83
CA VAL A 94 -20.21 -6.16 0.47
C VAL A 94 -18.74 -6.45 0.77
N TRP A 95 -18.00 -6.96 -0.21
CA TRP A 95 -16.56 -7.20 -0.08
C TRP A 95 -15.77 -5.92 0.20
N THR A 96 -16.09 -4.83 -0.52
CA THR A 96 -15.44 -3.53 -0.32
C THR A 96 -15.73 -2.98 1.08
N LEU A 97 -16.98 -3.06 1.55
CA LEU A 97 -17.35 -2.63 2.91
C LEU A 97 -16.66 -3.49 3.98
N PHE A 98 -16.63 -4.80 3.78
CA PHE A 98 -15.94 -5.72 4.68
C PHE A 98 -14.45 -5.37 4.78
N THR A 99 -13.77 -5.23 3.65
CA THR A 99 -12.34 -4.90 3.61
C THR A 99 -12.04 -3.49 4.11
N LEU A 100 -12.96 -2.53 3.94
CA LEU A 100 -12.81 -1.19 4.49
C LEU A 100 -12.85 -1.20 6.03
N VAL A 101 -13.74 -1.97 6.62
CA VAL A 101 -13.90 -2.06 8.09
C VAL A 101 -12.78 -2.91 8.71
N VAL A 102 -12.61 -4.14 8.22
CA VAL A 102 -11.62 -5.08 8.77
C VAL A 102 -10.20 -4.63 8.40
N GLY A 103 -10.00 -4.16 7.16
CA GLY A 103 -8.72 -3.67 6.67
C GLY A 103 -8.14 -2.52 7.48
N GLY A 104 -9.00 -1.66 8.05
CA GLY A 104 -8.55 -0.58 8.94
C GLY A 104 -7.87 -1.09 10.21
N ALA A 105 -8.51 -2.02 10.92
CA ALA A 105 -7.92 -2.58 12.14
C ALA A 105 -6.68 -3.44 11.83
N VAL A 106 -6.71 -4.20 10.72
CA VAL A 106 -5.55 -4.99 10.27
C VAL A 106 -4.38 -4.07 9.90
N ARG A 107 -4.63 -2.92 9.28
CA ARG A 107 -3.60 -1.92 8.98
C ARG A 107 -2.93 -1.38 10.25
N LEU A 108 -3.72 -1.07 11.30
CA LEU A 108 -3.18 -0.68 12.60
C LEU A 108 -2.36 -1.81 13.24
N GLY A 109 -2.87 -3.05 13.20
CA GLY A 109 -2.13 -4.22 13.67
C GLY A 109 -0.84 -4.46 12.88
N TYR A 110 -0.87 -4.24 11.57
CA TYR A 110 0.32 -4.36 10.72
C TYR A 110 1.34 -3.25 10.99
N ALA A 111 0.89 -2.02 11.23
CA ALA A 111 1.76 -0.93 11.70
C ALA A 111 2.42 -1.31 13.05
N ARG A 112 1.66 -1.87 14.00
CA ARG A 112 2.20 -2.36 15.27
C ARG A 112 3.22 -3.47 15.09
N PHE A 113 2.95 -4.43 14.22
CA PHE A 113 3.90 -5.48 13.86
C PHE A 113 5.22 -4.91 13.33
N ASN A 114 5.16 -3.97 12.39
CA ASN A 114 6.35 -3.35 11.80
C ASN A 114 7.12 -2.48 12.81
N LEU A 115 6.42 -1.81 13.74
CA LEU A 115 7.07 -1.09 14.84
C LEU A 115 7.81 -2.06 15.78
N ASN A 116 7.19 -3.18 16.17
CA ASN A 116 7.84 -4.21 16.98
C ASN A 116 9.08 -4.78 16.25
N LEU A 117 8.99 -4.93 14.94
CA LEU A 117 10.10 -5.40 14.12
C LEU A 117 11.25 -4.37 14.10
N ALA A 118 10.95 -3.08 13.91
CA ALA A 118 11.93 -1.99 13.94
C ALA A 118 12.61 -1.84 15.30
N ASP A 119 11.85 -2.03 16.39
CA ASP A 119 12.36 -1.98 17.77
C ASP A 119 13.14 -3.25 18.17
N GLY A 120 13.29 -4.23 17.27
CA GLY A 120 13.93 -5.51 17.59
C GLY A 120 13.13 -6.43 18.54
N LYS A 121 11.89 -6.06 18.89
CA LYS A 121 10.99 -6.86 19.73
C LYS A 121 10.48 -8.09 19.00
N ALA A 122 9.89 -9.03 19.73
CA ALA A 122 9.24 -10.19 19.13
C ALA A 122 8.02 -9.76 18.34
N ALA A 123 8.12 -9.75 17.00
CA ALA A 123 7.01 -9.47 16.10
C ALA A 123 6.34 -10.79 15.71
N ALA A 124 5.07 -10.95 16.03
CA ALA A 124 4.28 -12.14 15.76
C ALA A 124 3.10 -11.82 14.83
N VAL A 125 2.66 -12.80 14.04
CA VAL A 125 1.48 -12.64 13.15
C VAL A 125 0.23 -12.28 13.95
N SER A 126 0.15 -12.68 15.23
CA SER A 126 -0.92 -12.28 16.15
C SER A 126 -1.03 -10.76 16.35
N ASP A 127 0.06 -10.01 16.12
CA ASP A 127 0.05 -8.55 16.26
C ASP A 127 -0.88 -7.88 15.23
N LEU A 128 -1.12 -8.52 14.07
CA LEU A 128 -2.11 -8.05 13.09
C LEU A 128 -3.50 -7.92 13.69
N PHE A 129 -3.83 -8.82 14.61
CA PHE A 129 -5.15 -8.87 15.26
C PHE A 129 -5.14 -8.22 16.64
N SER A 130 -4.02 -7.63 17.06
CA SER A 130 -3.89 -6.94 18.36
C SER A 130 -4.82 -5.73 18.50
N GLN A 131 -5.27 -5.17 17.37
CA GLN A 131 -6.15 -3.99 17.29
C GLN A 131 -7.60 -4.33 16.91
N LYS A 132 -8.02 -5.60 17.08
CA LYS A 132 -9.37 -6.07 16.71
C LYS A 132 -10.50 -5.31 17.42
N ASP A 133 -10.26 -4.82 18.63
CA ASP A 133 -11.23 -4.07 19.43
C ASP A 133 -11.38 -2.60 18.94
N ARG A 134 -10.52 -2.18 18.03
CA ARG A 134 -10.45 -0.82 17.44
C ARG A 134 -10.85 -0.81 15.96
N LEU A 135 -11.82 -1.66 15.58
CA LEU A 135 -12.32 -1.73 14.20
C LEU A 135 -12.85 -0.38 13.71
N TRP A 136 -13.57 0.33 14.57
CA TRP A 136 -14.13 1.64 14.24
C TRP A 136 -13.06 2.71 14.04
N ASP A 137 -12.06 2.74 14.90
CA ASP A 137 -10.94 3.67 14.80
C ASP A 137 -10.13 3.45 13.53
N GLY A 138 -9.83 2.17 13.22
CA GLY A 138 -9.15 1.80 11.99
C GLY A 138 -9.95 2.13 10.73
N PHE A 139 -11.28 1.91 10.77
CA PHE A 139 -12.18 2.34 9.70
C PHE A 139 -12.15 3.85 9.52
N CYS A 140 -12.33 4.62 10.61
CA CYS A 140 -12.30 6.08 10.58
C CYS A 140 -10.98 6.60 10.02
N LEU A 141 -9.84 6.01 10.42
CA LEU A 141 -8.53 6.40 9.93
C LEU A 141 -8.42 6.19 8.42
N ASN A 142 -8.75 4.98 7.94
CA ASN A 142 -8.68 4.68 6.51
C ASN A 142 -9.63 5.54 5.69
N PHE A 143 -10.85 5.73 6.17
CA PHE A 143 -11.86 6.54 5.49
C PHE A 143 -11.46 8.00 5.41
N LEU A 144 -11.08 8.63 6.55
CA LEU A 144 -10.66 10.03 6.56
C LEU A 144 -9.38 10.26 5.74
N GLN A 145 -8.40 9.38 5.88
CA GLN A 145 -7.16 9.48 5.11
C GLN A 145 -7.44 9.39 3.61
N GLY A 146 -8.23 8.38 3.18
CA GLY A 146 -8.64 8.23 1.79
C GLY A 146 -9.46 9.42 1.28
N LEU A 147 -10.42 9.91 2.08
CA LEU A 147 -11.23 11.08 1.73
C LEU A 147 -10.37 12.33 1.55
N TYR A 148 -9.45 12.60 2.46
CA TYR A 148 -8.58 13.78 2.37
C TYR A 148 -7.66 13.69 1.15
N VAL A 149 -7.04 12.53 0.90
CA VAL A 149 -6.20 12.34 -0.29
C VAL A 149 -7.04 12.49 -1.57
N ALA A 150 -8.23 11.88 -1.63
CA ALA A 150 -9.12 11.97 -2.78
C ALA A 150 -9.54 13.42 -3.08
N LEU A 151 -9.90 14.22 -2.05
CA LEU A 151 -10.26 15.62 -2.21
C LEU A 151 -9.10 16.46 -2.77
N TRP A 152 -7.89 16.24 -2.29
CA TRP A 152 -6.70 16.92 -2.81
C TRP A 152 -6.33 16.46 -4.21
N SER A 153 -6.50 15.16 -4.52
CA SER A 153 -6.25 14.59 -5.85
C SER A 153 -7.27 15.06 -6.88
N LEU A 154 -8.52 15.31 -6.45
CA LEU A 154 -9.56 15.88 -7.31
C LEU A 154 -9.22 17.32 -7.72
N LEU A 155 -8.58 18.07 -6.81
CA LEU A 155 -8.15 19.45 -7.11
C LEU A 155 -6.95 19.42 -8.09
N LEU A 156 -5.92 18.67 -7.78
CA LEU A 156 -4.71 18.44 -8.60
C LEU A 156 -4.00 17.16 -8.13
N VAL A 157 -3.45 16.39 -9.06
CA VAL A 157 -2.74 15.13 -8.76
C VAL A 157 -1.52 15.36 -7.87
N ILE A 158 -0.70 16.38 -8.17
CA ILE A 158 0.53 16.67 -7.41
C ILE A 158 0.25 16.98 -5.93
N PRO A 159 -0.67 17.91 -5.56
CA PRO A 159 -1.06 18.10 -4.16
C PRO A 159 -1.61 16.84 -3.49
N GLY A 160 -2.34 15.99 -4.21
CA GLY A 160 -2.80 14.70 -3.71
C GLY A 160 -1.65 13.81 -3.25
N ILE A 161 -0.61 13.66 -4.09
CA ILE A 161 0.60 12.90 -3.76
C ILE A 161 1.32 13.51 -2.54
N VAL A 162 1.51 14.82 -2.50
CA VAL A 162 2.15 15.48 -1.35
C VAL A 162 1.37 15.27 -0.05
N LYS A 163 0.03 15.23 -0.12
CA LYS A 163 -0.83 14.99 1.03
C LYS A 163 -0.85 13.53 1.45
N SER A 164 -0.74 12.56 0.52
CA SER A 164 -0.60 11.15 0.87
C SER A 164 0.66 10.91 1.72
N TYR A 165 1.79 11.51 1.35
CA TYR A 165 3.01 11.49 2.18
C TYR A 165 2.83 12.19 3.54
N SER A 166 2.04 13.27 3.60
CA SER A 166 1.77 13.96 4.87
C SER A 166 0.97 13.09 5.86
N TYR A 167 0.17 12.16 5.38
CA TYR A 167 -0.67 11.28 6.20
C TYR A 167 -0.08 9.86 6.37
N ALA A 168 1.07 9.59 5.77
CA ALA A 168 1.66 8.25 5.70
C ALA A 168 1.96 7.65 7.08
N MET A 169 2.32 8.47 8.07
CA MET A 169 2.68 8.02 9.42
C MET A 169 1.49 7.85 10.36
N ALA A 170 0.28 8.29 9.97
CA ALA A 170 -0.91 8.21 10.83
C ALA A 170 -1.23 6.80 11.37
N PRO A 171 -1.09 5.69 10.60
CA PRO A 171 -1.31 4.36 11.12
C PRO A 171 -0.32 3.96 12.22
N TYR A 172 0.95 4.39 12.12
CA TYR A 172 1.99 4.12 13.12
C TYR A 172 1.71 4.90 14.41
N ILE A 173 1.37 6.19 14.30
CA ILE A 173 0.99 7.05 15.44
C ILE A 173 -0.21 6.45 16.16
N MET A 174 -1.26 6.07 15.45
CA MET A 174 -2.48 5.54 16.04
C MET A 174 -2.28 4.13 16.64
N ALA A 175 -1.36 3.34 16.09
CA ALA A 175 -0.98 2.04 16.66
C ALA A 175 -0.18 2.19 17.96
N GLU A 176 0.59 3.27 18.10
CA GLU A 176 1.42 3.55 19.28
C GLU A 176 0.65 4.30 20.37
N HIS A 177 -0.21 5.24 19.96
CA HIS A 177 -1.02 6.07 20.87
C HIS A 177 -2.51 5.75 20.73
N PRO A 178 -3.01 4.70 21.43
CA PRO A 178 -4.40 4.24 21.29
C PRO A 178 -5.44 5.25 21.78
N ALA A 179 -5.07 6.26 22.53
CA ALA A 179 -5.95 7.31 23.02
C ALA A 179 -6.30 8.36 21.95
N LEU A 180 -5.52 8.46 20.86
CA LEU A 180 -5.75 9.43 19.79
C LEU A 180 -6.89 8.99 18.88
N THR A 181 -7.70 9.96 18.48
CA THR A 181 -8.70 9.80 17.42
C THR A 181 -8.02 9.74 16.04
N ALA A 182 -8.72 9.23 15.04
CA ALA A 182 -8.22 9.16 13.67
C ALA A 182 -7.79 10.52 13.10
N ASN A 183 -8.56 11.58 13.42
CA ASN A 183 -8.24 12.93 12.95
C ASN A 183 -7.03 13.56 13.67
N GLU A 184 -6.87 13.27 14.95
CA GLU A 184 -5.68 13.68 15.71
C GLU A 184 -4.42 12.96 15.19
N ALA A 185 -4.51 11.66 14.94
CA ALA A 185 -3.41 10.90 14.35
C ALA A 185 -3.00 11.41 12.95
N ILE A 186 -3.97 11.80 12.11
CA ILE A 186 -3.71 12.44 10.81
C ILE A 186 -3.06 13.81 11.00
N THR A 187 -3.52 14.61 11.97
CA THR A 187 -2.98 15.94 12.25
C THR A 187 -1.54 15.84 12.76
N GLU A 188 -1.28 14.90 13.65
CA GLU A 188 0.06 14.62 14.16
C GLU A 188 0.99 14.09 13.06
N SER A 189 0.50 13.20 12.20
CA SER A 189 1.25 12.76 11.03
C SER A 189 1.67 13.93 10.13
N ARG A 190 0.78 14.90 9.92
CA ARG A 190 1.13 16.11 9.16
C ARG A 190 2.23 16.93 9.83
N ARG A 191 2.22 17.00 11.16
CA ARG A 191 3.19 17.76 11.96
C ARG A 191 4.59 17.13 11.81
N ILE A 192 4.72 15.83 12.11
CA ILE A 192 6.02 15.15 12.08
C ILE A 192 6.56 14.96 10.64
N MET A 193 5.67 14.93 9.64
CA MET A 193 6.06 14.83 8.23
C MET A 193 6.41 16.19 7.60
N ASP A 194 6.29 17.30 8.35
CA ASP A 194 6.72 18.57 7.83
C ASP A 194 8.26 18.65 7.76
N GLY A 195 8.79 18.99 6.57
CA GLY A 195 10.21 18.87 6.26
C GLY A 195 10.69 17.43 5.88
N ASN A 196 9.97 16.36 6.28
CA ASN A 196 10.41 14.96 6.08
C ASN A 196 9.77 14.26 4.85
N LYS A 197 8.78 14.89 4.18
CA LYS A 197 8.05 14.31 3.03
C LYS A 197 8.98 13.87 1.89
N TRP A 198 9.97 14.71 1.58
CA TRP A 198 10.94 14.42 0.52
C TRP A 198 11.84 13.23 0.86
N ARG A 199 12.21 13.07 2.12
CA ARG A 199 13.01 11.93 2.60
C ARG A 199 12.26 10.60 2.41
N LEU A 200 10.95 10.59 2.77
CA LEU A 200 10.10 9.41 2.57
C LEU A 200 9.88 9.14 1.07
N PHE A 201 9.63 10.18 0.27
CA PHE A 201 9.54 10.04 -1.19
C PHE A 201 10.81 9.42 -1.81
N CYS A 202 12.00 9.87 -1.40
CA CYS A 202 13.26 9.29 -1.87
C CYS A 202 13.43 7.83 -1.41
N LEU A 203 12.91 7.48 -0.23
CA LEU A 203 12.90 6.11 0.25
C LEU A 203 12.03 5.23 -0.66
N ASP A 204 10.79 5.61 -0.93
CA ASP A 204 9.88 4.89 -1.82
C ASP A 204 10.44 4.80 -3.24
N PHE A 205 10.95 5.92 -3.76
CA PHE A 205 11.59 5.95 -5.08
C PHE A 205 12.73 4.94 -5.20
N SER A 206 13.42 4.65 -4.09
CA SER A 206 14.48 3.65 -4.05
C SER A 206 13.99 2.20 -4.17
N PHE A 207 12.69 1.96 -3.94
CA PHE A 207 12.04 0.65 -4.11
C PHE A 207 11.43 0.47 -5.50
N ILE A 208 11.15 1.56 -6.23
CA ILE A 208 10.53 1.53 -7.57
C ILE A 208 11.25 0.55 -8.52
N GLY A 209 12.57 0.50 -8.50
CA GLY A 209 13.32 -0.44 -9.34
C GLY A 209 12.97 -1.90 -9.09
N TRP A 210 12.79 -2.27 -7.83
CA TRP A 210 12.38 -3.61 -7.42
C TRP A 210 10.92 -3.91 -7.76
N GLU A 211 10.04 -2.94 -7.57
CA GLU A 211 8.62 -3.06 -7.94
C GLU A 211 8.46 -3.21 -9.45
N LEU A 212 9.15 -2.41 -10.26
CA LEU A 212 9.15 -2.52 -11.71
C LEU A 212 9.65 -3.90 -12.15
N LEU A 213 10.72 -4.42 -11.54
CA LEU A 213 11.25 -5.74 -11.83
C LEU A 213 10.19 -6.84 -11.58
N CYS A 214 9.32 -6.66 -10.58
CA CYS A 214 8.24 -7.60 -10.26
C CYS A 214 7.01 -7.43 -11.17
N VAL A 215 6.71 -6.19 -11.61
CA VAL A 215 5.51 -5.86 -12.39
C VAL A 215 5.71 -6.09 -13.90
N LEU A 216 6.90 -5.80 -14.43
CA LEU A 216 7.18 -5.94 -15.87
C LEU A 216 6.87 -7.32 -16.45
N PRO A 217 7.25 -8.44 -15.80
CA PRO A 217 6.89 -9.77 -16.28
C PRO A 217 5.40 -10.02 -16.31
N MET A 218 4.67 -9.51 -15.30
CA MET A 218 3.21 -9.62 -15.23
C MET A 218 2.54 -8.86 -16.39
N LEU A 219 3.03 -7.66 -16.73
CA LEU A 219 2.56 -6.90 -17.88
C LEU A 219 2.88 -7.60 -19.21
N ALA A 220 4.06 -8.20 -19.34
CA ALA A 220 4.44 -8.98 -20.51
C ALA A 220 3.52 -10.20 -20.70
N VAL A 221 3.20 -10.92 -19.62
CA VAL A 221 2.23 -12.03 -19.66
C VAL A 221 0.84 -11.53 -20.06
N PHE A 222 0.39 -10.45 -19.44
CA PHE A 222 -0.93 -9.88 -19.74
C PHE A 222 -1.03 -9.46 -21.21
N SER A 223 -0.04 -8.74 -21.74
CA SER A 223 -0.03 -8.32 -23.15
C SER A 223 -0.01 -9.53 -24.10
N TRP A 224 0.72 -10.57 -23.73
CA TRP A 224 0.82 -11.78 -24.52
C TRP A 224 -0.46 -12.63 -24.46
N VAL A 225 -1.10 -12.75 -23.28
CA VAL A 225 -2.43 -13.39 -23.14
C VAL A 225 -3.46 -12.67 -24.00
N VAL A 226 -3.50 -11.34 -23.99
CA VAL A 226 -4.41 -10.56 -24.84
C VAL A 226 -4.13 -10.80 -26.35
N ALA A 227 -2.87 -10.91 -26.74
CA ALA A 227 -2.48 -11.22 -28.12
C ALA A 227 -2.80 -12.65 -28.54
N ALA A 228 -2.77 -13.60 -27.58
CA ALA A 228 -2.98 -15.03 -27.81
C ALA A 228 -4.45 -15.46 -27.97
N PHE A 229 -5.40 -14.58 -27.71
CA PHE A 229 -6.83 -14.81 -28.07
C PHE A 229 -7.05 -14.88 -29.58
N SER A 230 -6.05 -14.67 -30.42
CA SER A 230 -6.00 -14.99 -31.84
C SER A 230 -5.24 -16.28 -32.11
N ASP A 231 -5.88 -17.39 -32.00
CA ASP A 231 -5.79 -18.70 -32.67
C ASP A 231 -4.57 -19.63 -32.57
N ALA A 232 -3.39 -19.34 -32.05
CA ALA A 232 -2.31 -20.35 -32.13
C ALA A 232 -1.45 -20.53 -30.87
N ALA A 233 -1.76 -19.89 -29.78
CA ALA A 233 -0.75 -19.62 -28.76
C ALA A 233 -0.99 -20.23 -27.37
N ALA A 234 -1.94 -21.14 -27.19
CA ALA A 234 -2.27 -21.69 -25.86
C ALA A 234 -1.06 -22.32 -25.14
N MET A 235 -0.13 -22.93 -25.86
CA MET A 235 1.05 -23.58 -25.26
C MET A 235 2.11 -22.56 -24.81
N GLY A 236 2.26 -21.48 -25.56
CA GLY A 236 3.12 -20.38 -25.17
C GLY A 236 2.56 -19.61 -23.94
N VAL A 237 1.22 -19.43 -23.82
CA VAL A 237 0.54 -18.81 -22.64
C VAL A 237 0.93 -19.58 -21.38
N ALA A 238 0.86 -20.89 -21.40
CA ALA A 238 1.22 -21.72 -20.25
C ALA A 238 2.68 -21.52 -19.82
N LEU A 239 3.62 -21.46 -20.78
CA LEU A 239 5.04 -21.31 -20.48
C LEU A 239 5.38 -19.93 -19.89
N VAL A 240 4.79 -18.86 -20.45
CA VAL A 240 5.02 -17.49 -19.98
C VAL A 240 4.35 -17.26 -18.62
N THR A 241 3.17 -17.84 -18.39
CA THR A 241 2.49 -17.79 -17.08
C THR A 241 3.33 -18.52 -16.02
N LEU A 242 3.88 -19.68 -16.37
CA LEU A 242 4.74 -20.46 -15.48
C LEU A 242 6.02 -19.69 -15.06
N LEU A 243 6.57 -18.85 -15.94
CA LEU A 243 7.75 -18.02 -15.63
C LEU A 243 7.40 -16.73 -14.90
N ALA A 244 6.24 -16.14 -15.16
CA ALA A 244 5.84 -14.85 -14.56
C ALA A 244 5.34 -15.00 -13.12
N VAL A 245 4.70 -16.11 -12.77
CA VAL A 245 4.23 -16.37 -11.40
C VAL A 245 5.37 -16.30 -10.37
N PRO A 246 6.51 -17.00 -10.52
CA PRO A 246 7.61 -16.89 -9.56
C PRO A 246 8.27 -15.50 -9.54
N LEU A 247 8.26 -14.75 -10.66
CA LEU A 247 8.80 -13.40 -10.69
C LEU A 247 7.89 -12.41 -9.97
N SER A 248 6.56 -12.55 -10.10
CA SER A 248 5.60 -11.74 -9.34
C SER A 248 5.60 -12.07 -7.83
N ALA A 249 6.06 -13.28 -7.45
CA ALA A 249 6.26 -13.63 -6.04
C ALA A 249 7.28 -12.73 -5.33
N GLY A 250 8.20 -12.10 -6.07
CA GLY A 250 9.10 -11.08 -5.54
C GLY A 250 8.38 -9.90 -4.88
N PHE A 251 7.20 -9.55 -5.37
CA PHE A 251 6.36 -8.51 -4.78
C PHE A 251 5.99 -8.80 -3.32
N PHE A 252 5.74 -10.07 -2.97
CA PHE A 252 5.45 -10.47 -1.60
C PHE A 252 6.66 -10.36 -0.64
N VAL A 253 7.86 -10.21 -1.18
CA VAL A 253 9.07 -9.97 -0.40
C VAL A 253 9.39 -8.47 -0.35
N VAL A 254 9.18 -7.74 -1.43
CA VAL A 254 9.45 -6.29 -1.51
C VAL A 254 8.53 -5.50 -0.59
N ARG A 255 7.23 -5.81 -0.55
CA ARG A 255 6.25 -5.10 0.29
C ARG A 255 6.57 -5.14 1.80
N PRO A 256 6.80 -6.31 2.45
CA PRO A 256 7.18 -6.32 3.86
C PRO A 256 8.50 -5.58 4.14
N TYR A 257 9.40 -5.56 3.17
CA TYR A 257 10.66 -4.83 3.29
C TYR A 257 10.44 -3.30 3.25
N GLU A 258 9.62 -2.82 2.35
CA GLU A 258 9.20 -1.42 2.24
C GLU A 258 8.53 -0.95 3.54
N GLU A 259 7.55 -1.71 4.03
CA GLU A 259 6.81 -1.40 5.27
C GLU A 259 7.72 -1.41 6.51
N ALA A 260 8.69 -2.33 6.57
CA ALA A 260 9.70 -2.31 7.64
C ALA A 260 10.59 -1.06 7.53
N ALA A 261 10.94 -0.62 6.32
CA ALA A 261 11.71 0.61 6.13
C ALA A 261 10.91 1.87 6.55
N TRP A 262 9.60 1.89 6.32
CA TRP A 262 8.72 2.96 6.80
C TRP A 262 8.64 3.00 8.33
N ALA A 263 8.57 1.85 9.00
CA ALA A 263 8.57 1.79 10.46
C ALA A 263 9.90 2.31 11.04
N VAL A 264 11.03 1.94 10.43
CA VAL A 264 12.36 2.47 10.82
C VAL A 264 12.44 3.97 10.57
N PHE A 265 11.91 4.45 9.45
CA PHE A 265 11.83 5.89 9.15
C PHE A 265 10.99 6.64 10.18
N TYR A 266 9.83 6.09 10.57
CA TYR A 266 8.98 6.67 11.63
C TYR A 266 9.75 6.80 12.95
N ARG A 267 10.48 5.75 13.36
CA ARG A 267 11.33 5.80 14.58
C ARG A 267 12.41 6.86 14.51
N ASP A 268 13.02 7.06 13.35
CA ASP A 268 14.07 8.06 13.15
C ASP A 268 13.55 9.49 13.31
N ILE A 269 12.41 9.80 12.68
CA ILE A 269 11.83 11.16 12.76
C ILE A 269 11.27 11.47 14.15
N THR A 270 10.68 10.50 14.85
CA THR A 270 10.16 10.70 16.22
C THR A 270 11.27 10.82 17.24
N ALA A 271 12.39 10.09 17.08
CA ALA A 271 13.56 10.23 17.94
C ALA A 271 14.22 11.62 17.76
N ALA A 272 14.32 12.11 16.53
CA ALA A 272 14.89 13.43 16.24
C ALA A 272 14.04 14.57 16.85
N GLU A 273 12.70 14.43 16.89
CA GLU A 273 11.83 15.40 17.58
C GLU A 273 12.04 15.42 19.09
N ALA A 274 12.14 14.23 19.72
CA ALA A 274 12.35 14.13 21.17
C ALA A 274 13.70 14.72 21.62
N GLU A 275 14.70 14.83 20.75
CA GLU A 275 15.98 15.49 21.05
C GLU A 275 15.92 17.03 20.92
N THR A 276 14.86 17.55 20.25
CA THR A 276 14.72 19.00 20.02
C THR A 276 13.76 19.70 21.01
N GLU A 277 12.97 18.94 21.77
CA GLU A 277 12.12 19.41 22.88
C GLU A 277 12.90 19.46 24.21
#